data_53dc5def0fa06485912729a2ae98315e
#
_entry.id   53dc5def0fa06485912729a2ae98315e
#
_cell.length_a   1.000
_cell.length_b   1.000
_cell.length_c   1.000
_cell.angle_alpha   90.00
_cell.angle_beta   90.00
_cell.angle_gamma   90.00
#
_symmetry.space_group_name_H-M   'P 1'
#
loop_
_entity.id
_entity.type
_entity.pdbx_description
1 polymer ?
#
loop_
_entity_poly.entity_id
_entity_poly.type
_entity_poly.pdbx_seq_one_letter_code
_entity_poly.pdbx_strand_id
1 'polypeptide(L)'
;MAIWDRLFKQRQRSKRSYIAAKPSRLFNDFKTTSISADSAIRFNLRELRDKSRDQARNNDYAKRYLQLLVTNVVGQKGIRLQSKARNERNQLETVANKFIEDAWNKWSKKGNCTVDGKLSFIDCQKLFMESLARDGEVLIRYFNTNDPQNPFKIQFLDADYLDEKKNQTKKDGGNIIMGVEMDEFNKPLQYYLYAEHPNDVYFRKKSKQHEIVSADDILHAYMA
;
A
#
# COMPACT_ATOMS: atom_id res chain seq x y z
N MET A 1 -16.49 -51.38 47.16
CA MET A 1 -16.67 -50.07 46.45
C MET A 1 -15.71 -49.88 45.29
N ALA A 2 -15.59 -50.80 44.35
CA ALA A 2 -14.59 -50.68 43.25
C ALA A 2 -15.07 -51.21 41.89
N ILE A 3 -16.35 -51.52 41.72
CA ILE A 3 -16.88 -52.04 40.43
C ILE A 3 -17.67 -51.00 39.65
N TRP A 4 -18.20 -49.97 40.32
CA TRP A 4 -19.00 -48.92 39.71
C TRP A 4 -18.16 -47.82 38.99
N ASP A 5 -16.90 -47.60 39.41
CA ASP A 5 -16.02 -46.60 38.75
C ASP A 5 -15.48 -47.04 37.39
N ARG A 6 -15.63 -48.31 37.01
CA ARG A 6 -15.21 -48.79 35.67
C ARG A 6 -16.26 -48.59 34.57
N LEU A 7 -17.52 -48.40 34.96
CA LEU A 7 -18.63 -48.30 33.99
C LEU A 7 -18.88 -46.89 33.48
N PHE A 8 -18.32 -45.86 34.13
CA PHE A 8 -18.49 -44.46 33.70
C PHE A 8 -17.21 -43.77 33.26
N LYS A 9 -16.23 -44.51 32.72
CA LYS A 9 -15.19 -43.85 31.90
C LYS A 9 -15.86 -43.30 30.66
N GLN A 10 -16.35 -42.07 30.77
CA GLN A 10 -16.72 -41.29 29.59
C GLN A 10 -15.55 -41.38 28.61
N ARG A 11 -15.75 -42.08 27.49
CA ARG A 11 -14.87 -42.00 26.34
C ARG A 11 -14.78 -40.52 25.95
N GLN A 12 -13.70 -39.86 26.36
CA GLN A 12 -13.38 -38.54 25.83
C GLN A 12 -13.34 -38.71 24.29
N ARG A 13 -14.40 -38.26 23.63
CA ARG A 13 -14.40 -38.14 22.17
C ARG A 13 -13.20 -37.26 21.82
N SER A 14 -12.20 -37.84 21.18
CA SER A 14 -11.07 -37.07 20.69
C SER A 14 -11.65 -35.94 19.81
N LYS A 15 -11.60 -34.68 20.29
CA LYS A 15 -11.97 -33.54 19.49
C LYS A 15 -11.10 -33.59 18.25
N ARG A 16 -11.69 -33.66 17.08
CA ARG A 16 -10.96 -33.49 15.82
C ARG A 16 -10.30 -32.12 15.88
N SER A 17 -8.99 -32.08 16.04
CA SER A 17 -8.19 -30.87 16.08
C SER A 17 -7.14 -30.95 14.99
N TYR A 18 -6.86 -29.83 14.35
CA TYR A 18 -5.75 -29.75 13.41
C TYR A 18 -4.45 -30.12 14.11
N ILE A 19 -3.62 -30.95 13.46
CA ILE A 19 -2.33 -31.41 14.02
C ILE A 19 -1.43 -30.20 14.34
N ALA A 20 -1.44 -29.19 13.50
CA ALA A 20 -0.68 -27.95 13.67
C ALA A 20 -1.09 -27.12 14.91
N ALA A 21 -2.31 -27.33 15.47
CA ALA A 21 -2.77 -26.66 16.67
C ALA A 21 -2.31 -27.36 17.97
N LYS A 22 -1.65 -28.50 17.89
CA LYS A 22 -1.12 -29.21 19.05
C LYS A 22 0.28 -28.69 19.37
N PRO A 23 0.59 -28.35 20.63
CA PRO A 23 1.94 -28.00 21.02
C PRO A 23 2.85 -29.20 20.75
N SER A 24 3.87 -29.00 19.97
CA SER A 24 4.88 -30.00 19.63
C SER A 24 6.24 -29.35 19.51
N ARG A 25 7.32 -30.13 19.64
CA ARG A 25 8.69 -29.62 19.47
C ARG A 25 8.92 -28.95 18.13
N LEU A 26 8.24 -29.43 17.06
CA LEU A 26 8.37 -28.89 15.70
C LEU A 26 7.65 -27.54 15.53
N PHE A 27 6.65 -27.24 16.35
CA PHE A 27 5.82 -26.03 16.24
C PHE A 27 5.97 -25.11 17.44
N ASN A 28 7.01 -25.30 18.26
CA ASN A 28 7.22 -24.51 19.47
C ASN A 28 7.53 -23.03 19.18
N ASP A 29 8.13 -22.77 18.00
CA ASP A 29 8.50 -21.40 17.57
C ASP A 29 7.35 -20.65 16.90
N PHE A 30 6.22 -21.33 16.62
CA PHE A 30 5.05 -20.68 16.06
C PHE A 30 4.28 -19.93 17.14
N LYS A 31 4.25 -18.60 17.01
CA LYS A 31 3.43 -17.75 17.88
C LYS A 31 1.96 -17.91 17.52
N THR A 32 1.14 -18.27 18.49
CA THR A 32 -0.31 -18.50 18.34
C THR A 32 -1.17 -17.34 18.86
N THR A 33 -0.57 -16.18 19.12
CA THR A 33 -1.28 -14.98 19.57
C THR A 33 -2.04 -14.35 18.41
N SER A 34 -3.35 -14.16 18.59
CA SER A 34 -4.17 -13.37 17.67
C SER A 34 -3.95 -11.90 17.95
N ILE A 35 -3.24 -11.22 17.05
CA ILE A 35 -3.01 -9.77 17.09
C ILE A 35 -3.47 -9.15 15.76
N SER A 36 -3.85 -7.86 15.77
CA SER A 36 -4.17 -7.15 14.52
C SER A 36 -2.93 -7.03 13.64
N ALA A 37 -3.12 -6.89 12.33
CA ALA A 37 -2.04 -6.67 11.38
C ALA A 37 -1.19 -5.44 11.77
N ASP A 38 -1.83 -4.33 12.13
CA ASP A 38 -1.15 -3.12 12.59
C ASP A 38 -0.28 -3.36 13.82
N SER A 39 -0.79 -4.13 14.79
CA SER A 39 -0.03 -4.47 16.00
C SER A 39 1.16 -5.39 15.69
N ALA A 40 1.06 -6.24 14.67
CA ALA A 40 2.12 -7.14 14.27
C ALA A 40 3.27 -6.40 13.58
N ILE A 41 2.95 -5.41 12.75
CA ILE A 41 3.95 -4.69 11.94
C ILE A 41 4.48 -3.42 12.62
N ARG A 42 3.70 -2.78 13.49
CA ARG A 42 3.94 -1.45 14.09
C ARG A 42 5.37 -1.18 14.54
N PHE A 43 6.00 -2.16 15.18
CA PHE A 43 7.36 -1.98 15.71
C PHE A 43 8.46 -2.42 14.75
N ASN A 44 8.10 -3.14 13.69
CA ASN A 44 9.05 -3.78 12.78
C ASN A 44 8.90 -3.31 11.33
N LEU A 45 7.91 -2.45 11.02
CA LEU A 45 7.59 -2.05 9.64
C LEU A 45 8.81 -1.52 8.91
N ARG A 46 9.52 -0.58 9.53
CA ARG A 46 10.74 0.00 8.95
C ARG A 46 11.83 -1.03 8.69
N GLU A 47 12.11 -1.87 9.68
CA GLU A 47 13.13 -2.92 9.54
C GLU A 47 12.76 -3.94 8.46
N LEU A 48 11.49 -4.31 8.35
CA LEU A 48 11.00 -5.19 7.29
C LEU A 48 11.19 -4.55 5.92
N ARG A 49 10.85 -3.27 5.77
CA ARG A 49 11.04 -2.50 4.54
C ARG A 49 12.52 -2.38 4.17
N ASP A 50 13.38 -2.05 5.12
CA ASP A 50 14.83 -1.93 4.90
C ASP A 50 15.43 -3.28 4.47
N LYS A 51 15.05 -4.39 5.09
CA LYS A 51 15.46 -5.74 4.70
C LYS A 51 14.96 -6.12 3.30
N SER A 52 13.72 -5.78 2.97
CA SER A 52 13.17 -6.01 1.63
C SER A 52 13.92 -5.22 0.57
N ARG A 53 14.23 -3.96 0.84
CA ARG A 53 15.06 -3.09 -0.04
C ARG A 53 16.47 -3.62 -0.20
N ASP A 54 17.05 -4.17 0.86
CA ASP A 54 18.37 -4.82 0.79
C ASP A 54 18.33 -6.05 -0.11
N GLN A 55 17.33 -6.91 0.05
CA GLN A 55 17.13 -8.07 -0.82
C GLN A 55 16.93 -7.64 -2.29
N ALA A 56 16.12 -6.60 -2.54
CA ALA A 56 15.93 -6.08 -3.88
C ALA A 56 17.23 -5.57 -4.54
N ARG A 57 18.18 -5.09 -3.75
CA ARG A 57 19.49 -4.61 -4.25
C ARG A 57 20.53 -5.71 -4.40
N ASN A 58 20.56 -6.68 -3.49
CA ASN A 58 21.70 -7.59 -3.34
C ASN A 58 21.38 -9.05 -3.66
N ASN A 59 20.10 -9.42 -3.81
CA ASN A 59 19.68 -10.79 -4.10
C ASN A 59 19.12 -10.87 -5.53
N ASP A 60 19.75 -11.69 -6.37
CA ASP A 60 19.36 -11.81 -7.77
C ASP A 60 17.98 -12.45 -7.97
N TYR A 61 17.56 -13.35 -7.08
CA TYR A 61 16.21 -13.92 -7.12
C TYR A 61 15.15 -12.86 -6.80
N ALA A 62 15.38 -12.00 -5.81
CA ALA A 62 14.48 -10.90 -5.47
C ALA A 62 14.40 -9.88 -6.61
N LYS A 63 15.54 -9.49 -7.20
CA LYS A 63 15.58 -8.66 -8.40
C LYS A 63 14.76 -9.27 -9.54
N ARG A 64 14.98 -10.55 -9.81
CA ARG A 64 14.27 -11.25 -10.89
C ARG A 64 12.76 -11.31 -10.62
N TYR A 65 12.37 -11.56 -9.39
CA TYR A 65 10.95 -11.54 -8.99
C TYR A 65 10.29 -10.18 -9.28
N LEU A 66 10.90 -9.07 -8.84
CA LEU A 66 10.38 -7.72 -9.10
C LEU A 66 10.30 -7.43 -10.61
N GLN A 67 11.31 -7.79 -11.38
CA GLN A 67 11.30 -7.62 -12.85
C GLN A 67 10.19 -8.43 -13.51
N LEU A 68 9.99 -9.68 -13.10
CA LEU A 68 8.92 -10.53 -13.64
C LEU A 68 7.56 -9.97 -13.30
N LEU A 69 7.37 -9.47 -12.07
CA LEU A 69 6.12 -8.88 -11.63
C LEU A 69 5.78 -7.64 -12.46
N VAL A 70 6.72 -6.71 -12.62
CA VAL A 70 6.54 -5.52 -13.45
C VAL A 70 6.28 -5.90 -14.92
N THR A 71 7.02 -6.86 -15.46
CA THR A 71 6.88 -7.27 -16.86
C THR A 71 5.55 -7.95 -17.14
N ASN A 72 5.07 -8.80 -16.23
CA ASN A 72 3.85 -9.56 -16.44
C ASN A 72 2.58 -8.76 -16.12
N VAL A 73 2.64 -7.85 -15.14
CA VAL A 73 1.47 -7.06 -14.75
C VAL A 73 1.33 -5.80 -15.62
N VAL A 74 2.40 -5.05 -15.79
CA VAL A 74 2.37 -3.79 -16.54
C VAL A 74 2.76 -3.99 -18.01
N GLY A 75 3.81 -4.77 -18.25
CA GLY A 75 4.34 -5.03 -19.58
C GLY A 75 5.03 -3.81 -20.21
N GLN A 76 5.39 -3.95 -21.49
CA GLN A 76 6.08 -2.88 -22.21
C GLN A 76 5.19 -1.69 -22.54
N LYS A 77 3.92 -1.95 -22.86
CA LYS A 77 2.95 -0.94 -23.32
C LYS A 77 2.12 -0.32 -22.20
N GLY A 78 2.30 -0.81 -20.96
CA GLY A 78 1.52 -0.39 -19.81
C GLY A 78 0.04 -0.79 -19.89
N ILE A 79 -0.69 -0.50 -18.82
CA ILE A 79 -2.14 -0.63 -18.74
C ILE A 79 -2.74 0.59 -19.41
N ARG A 80 -3.59 0.38 -20.42
CA ARG A 80 -4.16 1.45 -21.25
C ARG A 80 -5.59 1.76 -20.85
N LEU A 81 -5.96 3.05 -20.97
CA LEU A 81 -7.35 3.45 -20.87
C LEU A 81 -8.10 3.06 -22.15
N GLN A 82 -9.25 2.45 -21.99
CA GLN A 82 -10.25 2.26 -23.03
C GLN A 82 -11.55 2.90 -22.56
N SER A 83 -11.93 4.00 -23.18
CA SER A 83 -13.19 4.68 -22.88
C SER A 83 -14.39 3.97 -23.51
N LYS A 84 -15.46 3.82 -22.73
CA LYS A 84 -16.71 3.17 -23.17
C LYS A 84 -17.93 4.03 -22.83
N ALA A 85 -17.80 5.36 -22.97
CA ALA A 85 -18.93 6.25 -22.79
C ALA A 85 -20.04 5.94 -23.79
N ARG A 86 -21.29 6.00 -23.34
CA ARG A 86 -22.49 5.69 -24.13
C ARG A 86 -23.40 6.89 -24.17
N ASN A 87 -24.12 7.05 -25.28
CA ASN A 87 -25.15 8.05 -25.45
C ASN A 87 -26.47 7.65 -24.75
N GLU A 88 -27.46 8.52 -24.76
CA GLU A 88 -28.78 8.28 -24.18
C GLU A 88 -29.49 7.02 -24.73
N ARG A 89 -29.14 6.58 -25.94
CA ARG A 89 -29.65 5.36 -26.58
C ARG A 89 -28.81 4.13 -26.26
N ASN A 90 -27.93 4.21 -25.26
CA ASN A 90 -27.02 3.12 -24.84
C ASN A 90 -26.03 2.64 -25.93
N GLN A 91 -25.79 3.44 -26.98
CA GLN A 91 -24.82 3.17 -28.03
C GLN A 91 -23.47 3.82 -27.68
N LEU A 92 -22.37 3.20 -28.10
CA LEU A 92 -21.04 3.74 -27.87
C LEU A 92 -20.88 5.12 -28.57
N GLU A 93 -20.51 6.14 -27.76
CA GLU A 93 -20.26 7.48 -28.25
C GLU A 93 -18.79 7.57 -28.74
N THR A 94 -18.57 7.29 -30.03
CA THR A 94 -17.23 7.15 -30.59
C THR A 94 -16.43 8.44 -30.55
N VAL A 95 -17.08 9.60 -30.74
CA VAL A 95 -16.41 10.92 -30.73
C VAL A 95 -15.94 11.27 -29.33
N ALA A 96 -16.82 11.11 -28.31
CA ALA A 96 -16.47 11.36 -26.91
C ALA A 96 -15.38 10.40 -26.42
N ASN A 97 -15.49 9.12 -26.76
CA ASN A 97 -14.49 8.11 -26.39
C ASN A 97 -13.11 8.44 -26.96
N LYS A 98 -13.05 8.81 -28.23
CA LYS A 98 -11.81 9.22 -28.87
C LYS A 98 -11.21 10.48 -28.21
N PHE A 99 -12.03 11.47 -27.91
CA PHE A 99 -11.59 12.70 -27.25
C PHE A 99 -10.98 12.39 -25.85
N ILE A 100 -11.63 11.54 -25.06
CA ILE A 100 -11.15 11.11 -23.74
C ILE A 100 -9.82 10.36 -23.87
N GLU A 101 -9.70 9.43 -24.81
CA GLU A 101 -8.49 8.65 -25.03
C GLU A 101 -7.33 9.51 -25.54
N ASP A 102 -7.60 10.47 -26.43
CA ASP A 102 -6.58 11.40 -26.92
C ASP A 102 -6.07 12.33 -25.80
N ALA A 103 -6.98 12.84 -24.95
CA ALA A 103 -6.61 13.64 -23.79
C ALA A 103 -5.76 12.83 -22.80
N TRP A 104 -6.17 11.58 -22.51
CA TRP A 104 -5.41 10.66 -21.68
C TRP A 104 -4.02 10.36 -22.25
N ASN A 105 -3.94 10.07 -23.54
CA ASN A 105 -2.68 9.79 -24.22
C ASN A 105 -1.73 11.02 -24.20
N LYS A 106 -2.28 12.24 -24.29
CA LYS A 106 -1.51 13.48 -24.16
C LYS A 106 -0.98 13.63 -22.72
N TRP A 107 -1.85 13.46 -21.73
CA TRP A 107 -1.49 13.56 -20.31
C TRP A 107 -0.46 12.49 -19.90
N SER A 108 -0.58 11.27 -20.40
CA SER A 108 0.28 10.12 -20.05
C SER A 108 1.73 10.25 -20.50
N LYS A 109 2.06 11.26 -21.33
CA LYS A 109 3.42 11.47 -21.82
C LYS A 109 4.34 11.95 -20.72
N LYS A 110 5.63 11.61 -20.86
CA LYS A 110 6.69 12.16 -20.01
C LYS A 110 6.65 13.69 -20.02
N GLY A 111 6.78 14.29 -18.85
CA GLY A 111 6.70 15.73 -18.64
C GLY A 111 5.31 16.24 -18.22
N ASN A 112 4.25 15.50 -18.52
CA ASN A 112 2.88 15.96 -18.28
C ASN A 112 2.27 15.37 -17.00
N CYS A 113 2.38 14.06 -16.81
CA CYS A 113 1.64 13.36 -15.76
C CYS A 113 2.25 13.48 -14.35
N THR A 114 3.57 13.71 -14.22
CA THR A 114 4.22 13.83 -12.92
C THR A 114 4.63 15.26 -12.60
N VAL A 115 4.67 15.59 -11.31
CA VAL A 115 5.05 16.91 -10.81
C VAL A 115 6.49 17.26 -11.21
N ASP A 116 7.40 16.28 -11.10
CA ASP A 116 8.82 16.42 -11.45
C ASP A 116 9.10 16.32 -12.97
N GLY A 117 8.09 15.93 -13.75
CA GLY A 117 8.19 15.79 -15.21
C GLY A 117 9.14 14.71 -15.71
N LYS A 118 9.62 13.81 -14.83
CA LYS A 118 10.65 12.83 -15.19
C LYS A 118 10.11 11.53 -15.76
N LEU A 119 8.88 11.15 -15.38
CA LEU A 119 8.28 9.87 -15.71
C LEU A 119 7.15 10.03 -16.72
N SER A 120 6.94 9.01 -17.54
CA SER A 120 5.69 8.79 -18.25
C SER A 120 4.71 8.01 -17.37
N PHE A 121 3.43 7.99 -17.72
CA PHE A 121 2.45 7.21 -16.95
C PHE A 121 2.75 5.70 -16.96
N ILE A 122 3.36 5.18 -18.02
CA ILE A 122 3.83 3.78 -18.06
C ILE A 122 4.95 3.56 -17.04
N ASP A 123 5.88 4.50 -16.93
CA ASP A 123 6.95 4.42 -15.93
C ASP A 123 6.38 4.51 -14.51
N CYS A 124 5.34 5.34 -14.31
CA CYS A 124 4.60 5.42 -13.06
C CYS A 124 3.94 4.08 -12.68
N GLN A 125 3.30 3.40 -13.63
CA GLN A 125 2.71 2.07 -13.39
C GLN A 125 3.77 1.03 -13.01
N LYS A 126 4.93 1.06 -13.65
CA LYS A 126 6.05 0.17 -13.32
C LYS A 126 6.60 0.46 -11.93
N LEU A 127 6.81 1.75 -11.62
CA LEU A 127 7.25 2.20 -10.30
C LEU A 127 6.25 1.81 -9.20
N PHE A 128 4.94 1.95 -9.47
CA PHE A 128 3.89 1.52 -8.56
C PHE A 128 4.01 0.04 -8.19
N MET A 129 4.11 -0.82 -9.20
CA MET A 129 4.19 -2.27 -8.98
C MET A 129 5.47 -2.67 -8.26
N GLU A 130 6.60 -2.06 -8.63
CA GLU A 130 7.88 -2.31 -7.99
C GLU A 130 7.87 -1.87 -6.52
N SER A 131 7.39 -0.66 -6.23
CA SER A 131 7.33 -0.11 -4.88
C SER A 131 6.37 -0.90 -3.99
N LEU A 132 5.17 -1.25 -4.50
CA LEU A 132 4.20 -2.05 -3.77
C LEU A 132 4.77 -3.44 -3.40
N ALA A 133 5.46 -4.09 -4.34
CA ALA A 133 6.02 -5.42 -4.10
C ALA A 133 7.28 -5.39 -3.20
N ARG A 134 8.07 -4.31 -3.26
CA ARG A 134 9.31 -4.16 -2.49
C ARG A 134 9.06 -3.61 -1.09
N ASP A 135 8.26 -2.55 -0.99
CA ASP A 135 8.07 -1.81 0.26
C ASP A 135 6.78 -2.19 0.99
N GLY A 136 5.87 -2.93 0.32
CA GLY A 136 4.56 -3.33 0.87
C GLY A 136 3.49 -2.27 0.75
N GLU A 137 3.86 -1.04 0.42
CA GLU A 137 2.96 0.11 0.27
C GLU A 137 3.53 1.13 -0.72
N VAL A 138 2.64 1.97 -1.26
CA VAL A 138 2.99 3.09 -2.11
C VAL A 138 2.04 4.26 -1.87
N LEU A 139 2.59 5.45 -1.82
CA LEU A 139 1.86 6.70 -1.66
C LEU A 139 1.94 7.51 -2.96
N ILE A 140 0.79 7.92 -3.47
CA ILE A 140 0.71 8.82 -4.63
C ILE A 140 -0.11 10.04 -4.23
N ARG A 141 0.48 11.21 -4.32
CA ARG A 141 -0.18 12.48 -4.06
C ARG A 141 -0.70 13.07 -5.35
N TYR A 142 -1.90 13.60 -5.31
CA TYR A 142 -2.56 14.29 -6.40
C TYR A 142 -2.34 15.80 -6.29
N PHE A 143 -2.12 16.44 -7.44
CA PHE A 143 -1.97 17.88 -7.54
C PHE A 143 -2.88 18.43 -8.63
N ASN A 144 -3.71 19.38 -8.26
CA ASN A 144 -4.38 20.26 -9.20
C ASN A 144 -3.47 21.45 -9.48
N THR A 145 -3.05 21.61 -10.71
CA THR A 145 -2.14 22.68 -11.12
C THR A 145 -2.91 23.79 -11.85
N ASN A 146 -2.36 24.98 -11.84
CA ASN A 146 -2.92 26.11 -12.62
C ASN A 146 -2.54 26.07 -14.10
N ASP A 147 -1.91 24.99 -14.58
CA ASP A 147 -1.58 24.80 -15.98
C ASP A 147 -2.83 24.34 -16.77
N PRO A 148 -3.40 25.16 -17.65
CA PRO A 148 -4.61 24.78 -18.40
C PRO A 148 -4.42 23.58 -19.31
N GLN A 149 -3.18 23.29 -19.72
CA GLN A 149 -2.87 22.16 -20.59
C GLN A 149 -2.70 20.85 -19.83
N ASN A 150 -2.24 20.92 -18.55
CA ASN A 150 -2.01 19.77 -17.69
C ASN A 150 -2.48 20.10 -16.27
N PRO A 151 -3.80 20.24 -16.06
CA PRO A 151 -4.36 20.69 -14.78
C PRO A 151 -4.17 19.68 -13.64
N PHE A 152 -3.86 18.44 -13.95
CA PHE A 152 -3.72 17.34 -13.00
C PHE A 152 -2.36 16.69 -13.12
N LYS A 153 -1.67 16.54 -11.99
CA LYS A 153 -0.37 15.84 -11.90
C LYS A 153 -0.32 14.94 -10.68
N ILE A 154 0.54 13.93 -10.75
CA ILE A 154 0.76 12.98 -9.66
C ILE A 154 2.21 13.06 -9.17
N GLN A 155 2.40 12.77 -7.88
CA GLN A 155 3.71 12.65 -7.26
C GLN A 155 3.79 11.32 -6.53
N PHE A 156 4.80 10.52 -6.86
CA PHE A 156 5.14 9.33 -6.08
C PHE A 156 5.95 9.75 -4.86
N LEU A 157 5.53 9.28 -3.70
CA LEU A 157 6.23 9.46 -2.44
C LEU A 157 6.78 8.11 -1.97
N ASP A 158 8.00 8.13 -1.46
CA ASP A 158 8.52 6.97 -0.74
C ASP A 158 7.68 6.74 0.53
N ALA A 159 7.48 5.48 0.88
CA ALA A 159 6.72 5.10 2.07
C ALA A 159 7.31 5.70 3.36
N ASP A 160 8.62 6.00 3.37
CA ASP A 160 9.30 6.61 4.51
C ASP A 160 8.90 8.08 4.78
N TYR A 161 8.18 8.73 3.84
CA TYR A 161 7.59 10.05 4.10
C TYR A 161 6.43 9.99 5.09
N LEU A 162 5.76 8.85 5.26
CA LEU A 162 4.72 8.69 6.27
C LEU A 162 5.33 8.53 7.67
N ASP A 163 4.84 9.32 8.64
CA ASP A 163 5.30 9.20 10.03
C ASP A 163 4.67 7.98 10.73
N GLU A 164 5.23 6.81 10.50
CA GLU A 164 4.81 5.55 11.11
C GLU A 164 4.82 5.54 12.65
N LYS A 165 5.54 6.48 13.26
CA LYS A 165 5.65 6.62 14.72
C LYS A 165 4.52 7.45 15.32
N LYS A 166 3.81 8.22 14.51
CA LYS A 166 2.71 9.06 14.98
C LYS A 166 1.47 8.22 15.25
N ASN A 167 1.20 8.02 16.53
CA ASN A 167 0.03 7.30 17.02
C ASN A 167 -0.63 8.09 18.13
N GLN A 168 -1.93 8.36 18.00
CA GLN A 168 -2.67 9.16 18.97
C GLN A 168 -4.15 8.80 18.92
N THR A 169 -4.77 8.60 20.08
CA THR A 169 -6.23 8.53 20.19
C THR A 169 -6.79 9.94 20.37
N LYS A 170 -7.78 10.29 19.57
CA LYS A 170 -8.48 11.58 19.64
C LYS A 170 -9.69 11.52 20.56
N LYS A 171 -10.11 12.68 21.06
CA LYS A 171 -11.29 12.81 21.95
C LYS A 171 -12.62 12.64 21.22
N ASP A 172 -12.62 12.82 19.91
CA ASP A 172 -13.77 12.71 18.99
C ASP A 172 -14.04 11.28 18.48
N GLY A 173 -13.35 10.28 19.03
CA GLY A 173 -13.50 8.89 18.64
C GLY A 173 -12.61 8.46 17.49
N GLY A 174 -11.96 9.40 16.80
CA GLY A 174 -10.98 9.11 15.74
C GLY A 174 -9.63 8.67 16.31
N ASN A 175 -8.81 8.06 15.47
CA ASN A 175 -7.46 7.60 15.83
C ASN A 175 -6.45 8.02 14.76
N ILE A 176 -5.23 8.32 15.21
CA ILE A 176 -4.07 8.39 14.31
C ILE A 176 -3.28 7.10 14.51
N ILE A 177 -3.14 6.31 13.45
CA ILE A 177 -2.39 5.06 13.47
C ILE A 177 -1.33 5.13 12.38
N MET A 178 -0.06 4.99 12.78
CA MET A 178 1.10 5.03 11.87
C MET A 178 1.05 6.21 10.87
N GLY A 179 0.71 7.42 11.38
CA GLY A 179 0.66 8.64 10.58
C GLY A 179 -0.57 8.84 9.73
N VAL A 180 -1.54 7.93 9.76
CA VAL A 180 -2.84 8.06 9.10
C VAL A 180 -3.90 8.39 10.14
N GLU A 181 -4.56 9.52 9.95
CA GLU A 181 -5.70 9.90 10.76
C GLU A 181 -6.98 9.29 10.20
N MET A 182 -7.72 8.60 11.02
CA MET A 182 -8.96 7.92 10.65
C MET A 182 -10.12 8.36 11.54
N ASP A 183 -11.33 8.32 10.99
CA ASP A 183 -12.58 8.53 11.74
C ASP A 183 -12.94 7.27 12.58
N GLU A 184 -14.11 7.32 13.22
CA GLU A 184 -14.66 6.20 14.01
C GLU A 184 -14.94 4.93 13.19
N PHE A 185 -15.05 5.04 11.85
CA PHE A 185 -15.29 3.94 10.91
C PHE A 185 -14.01 3.47 10.22
N ASN A 186 -12.83 3.93 10.68
CA ASN A 186 -11.52 3.67 10.07
C ASN A 186 -11.37 4.23 8.64
N LYS A 187 -12.15 5.26 8.27
CA LYS A 187 -11.98 5.96 7.01
C LYS A 187 -10.84 6.96 7.15
N PRO A 188 -9.83 6.94 6.26
CA PRO A 188 -8.74 7.92 6.27
C PRO A 188 -9.28 9.34 6.06
N LEU A 189 -8.82 10.28 6.87
CA LEU A 189 -9.13 11.70 6.80
C LEU A 189 -7.92 12.53 6.39
N GLN A 190 -6.76 12.25 6.98
CA GLN A 190 -5.53 13.01 6.76
C GLN A 190 -4.30 12.12 6.91
N TYR A 191 -3.21 12.51 6.24
CA TYR A 191 -1.91 11.89 6.30
C TYR A 191 -0.88 12.85 6.86
N TYR A 192 -0.07 12.38 7.81
CA TYR A 192 1.03 13.13 8.39
C TYR A 192 2.33 12.73 7.70
N LEU A 193 2.76 13.53 6.75
CA LEU A 193 3.96 13.29 5.95
C LEU A 193 5.11 14.15 6.46
N TYR A 194 6.32 13.62 6.42
CA TYR A 194 7.51 14.45 6.62
C TYR A 194 7.68 15.41 5.44
N ALA A 195 8.04 16.67 5.72
CA ALA A 195 8.30 17.67 4.68
C ALA A 195 9.54 17.31 3.83
N GLU A 196 10.47 16.56 4.42
CA GLU A 196 11.69 16.07 3.78
C GLU A 196 11.88 14.61 4.15
N HIS A 197 12.60 13.85 3.31
CA HIS A 197 12.85 12.43 3.60
C HIS A 197 13.60 12.28 4.94
N PRO A 198 13.08 11.51 5.91
CA PRO A 198 13.62 11.47 7.28
C PRO A 198 15.05 10.95 7.38
N ASN A 199 15.51 10.21 6.38
CA ASN A 199 16.86 9.65 6.31
C ASN A 199 17.78 10.42 5.36
N ASP A 200 17.36 11.58 4.82
CA ASP A 200 18.23 12.39 4.00
C ASP A 200 19.31 13.05 4.87
N VAL A 201 20.57 12.84 4.48
CA VAL A 201 21.73 13.35 5.21
C VAL A 201 21.93 14.85 4.99
N TYR A 202 21.48 15.36 3.83
CA TYR A 202 21.74 16.74 3.39
C TYR A 202 20.71 17.74 3.94
N PHE A 203 19.51 17.34 4.27
CA PHE A 203 18.38 18.22 4.59
C PHE A 203 17.78 18.01 5.99
N ARG A 204 18.61 17.73 6.98
CA ARG A 204 18.16 17.40 8.36
C ARG A 204 17.36 18.47 9.09
N LYS A 205 17.33 19.72 8.62
CA LYS A 205 16.71 20.83 9.38
C LYS A 205 15.19 20.77 9.45
N LYS A 206 14.53 20.18 8.45
CA LYS A 206 13.05 20.10 8.34
C LYS A 206 12.48 18.69 8.53
N SER A 207 13.31 17.68 8.74
CA SER A 207 12.90 16.27 8.81
C SER A 207 11.87 15.95 9.90
N LYS A 208 11.69 16.84 10.90
CA LYS A 208 10.69 16.69 11.96
C LYS A 208 9.42 17.50 11.72
N GLN A 209 9.37 18.30 10.67
CA GLN A 209 8.19 19.09 10.34
C GLN A 209 7.24 18.23 9.51
N HIS A 210 6.00 18.12 9.96
CA HIS A 210 4.96 17.41 9.21
C HIS A 210 4.22 18.36 8.27
N GLU A 211 3.93 17.88 7.09
CA GLU A 211 2.91 18.38 6.20
C GLU A 211 1.66 17.52 6.38
N ILE A 212 0.53 18.15 6.66
CA ILE A 212 -0.75 17.45 6.81
C ILE A 212 -1.44 17.52 5.45
N VAL A 213 -1.72 16.36 4.86
CA VAL A 213 -2.34 16.25 3.55
C VAL A 213 -3.69 15.54 3.68
N SER A 214 -4.72 16.07 3.00
CA SER A 214 -6.04 15.44 2.97
C SER A 214 -5.98 14.04 2.35
N ALA A 215 -6.80 13.13 2.86
CA ALA A 215 -6.93 11.80 2.26
C ALA A 215 -7.51 11.84 0.84
N ASP A 216 -8.24 12.89 0.49
CA ASP A 216 -8.76 13.08 -0.88
C ASP A 216 -7.65 13.36 -1.90
N ASP A 217 -6.49 13.84 -1.44
CA ASP A 217 -5.34 14.16 -2.27
C ASP A 217 -4.28 13.05 -2.29
N ILE A 218 -4.54 11.91 -1.63
CA ILE A 218 -3.59 10.79 -1.54
C ILE A 218 -4.25 9.47 -1.94
N LEU A 219 -3.61 8.74 -2.83
CA LEU A 219 -3.82 7.32 -3.01
C LEU A 219 -2.78 6.57 -2.17
N HIS A 220 -3.23 5.87 -1.15
CA HIS A 220 -2.41 4.96 -0.36
C HIS A 220 -2.79 3.52 -0.70
N ALA A 221 -1.93 2.82 -1.41
CA ALA A 221 -2.07 1.41 -1.72
C ALA A 221 -1.11 0.61 -0.85
N TYR A 222 -1.60 -0.46 -0.22
CA TYR A 222 -0.81 -1.37 0.62
C TYR A 222 -1.29 -2.81 0.45
N MET A 223 -0.39 -3.74 0.72
CA MET A 223 -0.70 -5.17 0.78
C MET A 223 -1.18 -5.50 2.20
N ALA A 224 -2.46 -5.93 2.30
CA ALA A 224 -3.10 -6.34 3.56
C ALA A 224 -2.83 -7.82 3.86
#